data_271d517fffbd89272ea730031d0c2692
#
_entry.id   271d517fffbd89272ea730031d0c2692
#
_cell.length_a   1.000
_cell.length_b   1.000
_cell.length_c   1.000
_cell.angle_alpha   90.00
_cell.angle_beta   90.00
_cell.angle_gamma   90.00
#
_symmetry.space_group_name_H-M   'P 1'
#
loop_
_entity.id
_entity.type
_entity.pdbx_description
1 polymer ?
#
loop_
_entity_poly.entity_id
_entity_poly.type
_entity_poly.pdbx_seq_one_letter_code
_entity_poly.pdbx_strand_id
1 'polypeptide(L)'
;TGDVEAAVVAVVEAAVATAGAVIVSDYLKGVVTERVMRHVVAAAHARGIPVLVDPKVPHLTRYAGATLLTPNQHEAESASHLRITTADDARRASRLLRDTLRIDGVLVTLGEQGMWLAHELSDGHLPAIAREVSDVTGAGDTVVATLAAAMAAGATSAEGARLANEAAGIVVARFGTAVATLDE
;
A
#
# COMPACT_ATOMS: atom_id res chain seq x y z
N THR A 1 26.62 3.01 10.91
CA THR A 1 25.38 2.93 10.05
C THR A 1 25.23 1.55 9.43
N GLY A 2 26.30 0.94 8.87
CA GLY A 2 26.25 -0.39 8.25
C GLY A 2 25.81 -1.52 9.19
N ASP A 3 26.25 -1.51 10.44
CA ASP A 3 25.91 -2.54 11.43
C ASP A 3 24.44 -2.49 11.84
N VAL A 4 23.87 -1.28 11.98
CA VAL A 4 22.43 -1.10 12.29
C VAL A 4 21.58 -1.60 11.13
N GLU A 5 21.96 -1.26 9.91
CA GLU A 5 21.23 -1.72 8.71
C GLU A 5 21.29 -3.25 8.58
N ALA A 6 22.45 -3.85 8.84
CA ALA A 6 22.61 -5.31 8.84
C ALA A 6 21.75 -5.98 9.93
N ALA A 7 21.67 -5.38 11.11
CA ALA A 7 20.78 -5.85 12.18
C ALA A 7 19.29 -5.78 11.78
N VAL A 8 18.87 -4.69 11.14
CA VAL A 8 17.50 -4.56 10.61
C VAL A 8 17.21 -5.63 9.58
N VAL A 9 18.12 -5.88 8.65
CA VAL A 9 17.99 -6.94 7.64
C VAL A 9 17.81 -8.30 8.30
N ALA A 10 18.65 -8.65 9.27
CA ALA A 10 18.57 -9.94 9.96
C ALA A 10 17.23 -10.13 10.70
N VAL A 11 16.72 -9.06 11.36
CA VAL A 11 15.42 -9.10 12.03
C VAL A 11 14.28 -9.28 11.01
N VAL A 12 14.34 -8.58 9.90
CA VAL A 12 13.32 -8.68 8.83
C VAL A 12 13.32 -10.08 8.22
N GLU A 13 14.48 -10.64 7.88
CA GLU A 13 14.58 -12.00 7.32
C GLU A 13 14.01 -13.05 8.27
N ALA A 14 14.32 -12.94 9.57
CA ALA A 14 13.75 -13.83 10.59
C ALA A 14 12.22 -13.69 10.71
N ALA A 15 11.69 -12.45 10.69
CA ALA A 15 10.25 -12.20 10.78
C ALA A 15 9.50 -12.70 9.53
N VAL A 16 10.05 -12.47 8.35
CA VAL A 16 9.46 -12.93 7.07
C VAL A 16 9.34 -14.44 7.04
N ALA A 17 10.22 -15.20 7.74
CA ALA A 17 10.17 -16.66 7.78
C ALA A 17 8.82 -17.23 8.26
N THR A 18 8.02 -16.51 9.03
CA THR A 18 6.70 -16.94 9.54
C THR A 18 5.55 -16.04 9.13
N ALA A 19 5.83 -14.93 8.42
CA ALA A 19 4.81 -13.99 8.00
C ALA A 19 3.95 -14.53 6.84
N GLY A 20 2.69 -14.07 6.74
CA GLY A 20 1.81 -14.28 5.60
C GLY A 20 1.82 -13.12 4.59
N ALA A 21 2.25 -11.93 5.04
CA ALA A 21 2.46 -10.75 4.21
C ALA A 21 3.48 -9.82 4.88
N VAL A 22 4.02 -8.87 4.13
CA VAL A 22 4.91 -7.84 4.67
C VAL A 22 4.34 -6.47 4.35
N ILE A 23 4.23 -5.60 5.36
CA ILE A 23 3.90 -4.18 5.18
C ILE A 23 5.17 -3.36 5.43
N VAL A 24 5.47 -2.48 4.49
CA VAL A 24 6.52 -1.47 4.61
C VAL A 24 5.86 -0.10 4.64
N SER A 25 5.78 0.53 5.83
CA SER A 25 5.31 1.89 5.99
C SER A 25 6.52 2.82 6.13
N ASP A 26 6.80 3.63 5.11
CA ASP A 26 7.97 4.51 5.09
C ASP A 26 7.60 5.90 5.60
N TYR A 27 8.28 6.37 6.64
CA TYR A 27 8.16 7.71 7.22
C TYR A 27 9.39 8.59 6.95
N LEU A 28 10.28 8.21 6.02
CA LEU A 28 11.53 8.90 5.70
C LEU A 28 12.46 9.11 6.91
N LYS A 29 12.41 8.21 7.88
CA LYS A 29 13.27 8.23 9.09
C LYS A 29 14.58 7.45 8.91
N GLY A 30 14.87 6.98 7.68
CA GLY A 30 16.13 6.34 7.33
C GLY A 30 16.21 4.84 7.59
N VAL A 31 15.14 4.19 8.07
CA VAL A 31 15.08 2.73 8.26
C VAL A 31 14.89 2.00 6.93
N VAL A 32 13.98 2.52 6.09
CA VAL A 32 13.66 1.94 4.78
C VAL A 32 14.72 2.38 3.78
N THR A 33 15.86 1.67 3.77
CA THR A 33 16.92 1.89 2.79
C THR A 33 16.74 0.99 1.57
N GLU A 34 17.44 1.28 0.48
CA GLU A 34 17.44 0.43 -0.70
C GLU A 34 17.91 -1.01 -0.39
N ARG A 35 18.91 -1.15 0.49
CA ARG A 35 19.42 -2.44 0.92
C ARG A 35 18.37 -3.22 1.71
N VAL A 36 17.72 -2.58 2.69
CA VAL A 36 16.65 -3.19 3.49
C VAL A 36 15.52 -3.65 2.56
N MET A 37 15.05 -2.80 1.64
CA MET A 37 13.98 -3.15 0.71
C MET A 37 14.35 -4.33 -0.20
N ARG A 38 15.57 -4.39 -0.72
CA ARG A 38 16.00 -5.54 -1.53
C ARG A 38 15.93 -6.86 -0.75
N HIS A 39 16.33 -6.86 0.53
CA HIS A 39 16.23 -8.05 1.37
C HIS A 39 14.79 -8.41 1.70
N VAL A 40 13.94 -7.41 2.02
CA VAL A 40 12.49 -7.61 2.24
C VAL A 40 11.86 -8.29 1.02
N VAL A 41 12.03 -7.70 -0.16
CA VAL A 41 11.45 -8.20 -1.41
C VAL A 41 11.98 -9.60 -1.73
N ALA A 42 13.30 -9.82 -1.65
CA ALA A 42 13.90 -11.12 -1.94
C ALA A 42 13.40 -12.22 -0.98
N ALA A 43 13.36 -11.93 0.33
CA ALA A 43 12.88 -12.89 1.33
C ALA A 43 11.39 -13.23 1.16
N ALA A 44 10.57 -12.22 0.88
CA ALA A 44 9.13 -12.39 0.64
C ALA A 44 8.86 -13.19 -0.64
N HIS A 45 9.54 -12.86 -1.75
CA HIS A 45 9.42 -13.58 -3.01
C HIS A 45 9.82 -15.05 -2.89
N ALA A 46 10.89 -15.36 -2.14
CA ALA A 46 11.32 -16.74 -1.90
C ALA A 46 10.26 -17.58 -1.18
N ARG A 47 9.30 -16.94 -0.52
CA ARG A 47 8.18 -17.57 0.19
C ARG A 47 6.84 -17.42 -0.53
N GLY A 48 6.78 -16.68 -1.63
CA GLY A 48 5.54 -16.39 -2.34
C GLY A 48 4.54 -15.56 -1.53
N ILE A 49 5.02 -14.70 -0.60
CA ILE A 49 4.16 -13.82 0.20
C ILE A 49 4.20 -12.39 -0.31
N PRO A 50 3.08 -11.63 -0.22
CA PRO A 50 3.01 -10.27 -0.76
C PRO A 50 3.79 -9.27 0.10
N VAL A 51 4.36 -8.27 -0.59
CA VAL A 51 4.98 -7.08 0.00
C VAL A 51 4.14 -5.86 -0.38
N LEU A 52 3.52 -5.24 0.60
CA LEU A 52 2.73 -4.03 0.42
C LEU A 52 3.51 -2.83 0.96
N VAL A 53 3.51 -1.73 0.22
CA VAL A 53 4.28 -0.54 0.61
C VAL A 53 3.37 0.68 0.68
N ASP A 54 3.30 1.31 1.85
CA ASP A 54 2.85 2.69 2.00
C ASP A 54 4.05 3.62 1.74
N PRO A 55 4.13 4.24 0.54
CA PRO A 55 5.35 4.87 0.07
C PRO A 55 5.49 6.30 0.56
N LYS A 56 6.72 6.82 0.50
CA LYS A 56 7.00 8.26 0.54
C LYS A 56 7.85 8.68 -0.66
N VAL A 57 7.39 9.69 -1.36
CA VAL A 57 8.17 10.42 -2.37
C VAL A 57 9.29 11.19 -1.65
N PRO A 58 10.55 11.16 -2.06
CA PRO A 58 11.04 11.00 -3.44
C PRO A 58 11.70 9.64 -3.77
N HIS A 59 11.61 8.62 -2.93
CA HIS A 59 12.45 7.42 -3.03
C HIS A 59 11.73 6.21 -3.64
N LEU A 60 10.82 6.40 -4.56
CA LEU A 60 9.98 5.35 -5.13
C LEU A 60 10.73 4.15 -5.73
N THR A 61 11.89 4.39 -6.35
CA THR A 61 12.70 3.31 -6.93
C THR A 61 13.17 2.27 -5.92
N ARG A 62 13.20 2.62 -4.62
CA ARG A 62 13.52 1.67 -3.54
C ARG A 62 12.49 0.55 -3.42
N TYR A 63 11.24 0.81 -3.80
CA TYR A 63 10.13 -0.13 -3.66
C TYR A 63 9.96 -1.05 -4.86
N ALA A 64 10.89 -1.00 -5.83
CA ALA A 64 10.86 -1.89 -6.99
C ALA A 64 10.81 -3.36 -6.56
N GLY A 65 9.95 -4.13 -7.21
CA GLY A 65 9.70 -5.54 -6.90
C GLY A 65 8.76 -5.79 -5.72
N ALA A 66 8.20 -4.75 -5.07
CA ALA A 66 7.07 -4.93 -4.16
C ALA A 66 5.86 -5.50 -4.91
N THR A 67 4.94 -6.13 -4.21
CA THR A 67 3.70 -6.65 -4.82
C THR A 67 2.74 -5.48 -5.10
N LEU A 68 2.52 -4.61 -4.11
CA LEU A 68 1.55 -3.52 -4.23
C LEU A 68 2.02 -2.26 -3.52
N LEU A 69 1.81 -1.11 -4.18
CA LEU A 69 2.04 0.21 -3.62
C LEU A 69 0.70 0.88 -3.29
N THR A 70 0.62 1.60 -2.17
CA THR A 70 -0.62 2.25 -1.71
C THR A 70 -0.46 3.78 -1.52
N PRO A 71 -0.03 4.54 -2.55
CA PRO A 71 0.11 5.98 -2.44
C PRO A 71 -1.25 6.66 -2.28
N ASN A 72 -1.29 7.76 -1.54
CA ASN A 72 -2.42 8.68 -1.63
C ASN A 72 -2.35 9.51 -2.92
N GLN A 73 -3.42 10.26 -3.22
CA GLN A 73 -3.51 11.10 -4.41
C GLN A 73 -2.31 12.02 -4.58
N HIS A 74 -1.92 12.73 -3.52
CA HIS A 74 -0.80 13.69 -3.56
C HIS A 74 0.55 12.98 -3.80
N GLU A 75 0.77 11.84 -3.18
CA GLU A 75 1.95 11.02 -3.41
C GLU A 75 1.99 10.49 -4.84
N ALA A 76 0.85 10.00 -5.35
CA ALA A 76 0.73 9.52 -6.72
C ALA A 76 0.96 10.66 -7.75
N GLU A 77 0.42 11.86 -7.53
CA GLU A 77 0.68 13.04 -8.36
C GLU A 77 2.16 13.41 -8.38
N SER A 78 2.76 13.51 -7.19
CA SER A 78 4.18 13.86 -7.04
C SER A 78 5.09 12.84 -7.72
N ALA A 79 4.74 11.56 -7.61
CA ALA A 79 5.50 10.44 -8.14
C ALA A 79 5.39 10.26 -9.65
N SER A 80 4.20 10.45 -10.19
CA SER A 80 3.91 10.29 -11.62
C SER A 80 4.13 11.56 -12.43
N HIS A 81 4.24 12.71 -11.77
CA HIS A 81 4.20 14.04 -12.38
C HIS A 81 2.92 14.31 -13.17
N LEU A 82 1.84 13.60 -12.84
CA LEU A 82 0.52 13.77 -13.42
C LEU A 82 -0.44 14.33 -12.37
N ARG A 83 -1.24 15.33 -12.73
CA ARG A 83 -2.30 15.80 -11.86
C ARG A 83 -3.46 14.82 -11.91
N ILE A 84 -4.04 14.51 -10.75
CA ILE A 84 -5.17 13.59 -10.60
C ILE A 84 -6.40 14.38 -10.19
N THR A 85 -7.32 14.56 -11.13
CA THR A 85 -8.60 15.27 -10.91
C THR A 85 -9.79 14.38 -11.25
N THR A 86 -9.57 13.34 -12.01
CA THR A 86 -10.58 12.38 -12.45
C THR A 86 -10.10 10.94 -12.21
N ALA A 87 -11.03 10.00 -12.26
CA ALA A 87 -10.71 8.57 -12.19
C ALA A 87 -9.79 8.13 -13.35
N ASP A 88 -9.91 8.74 -14.54
CA ASP A 88 -9.01 8.45 -15.66
C ASP A 88 -7.58 8.95 -15.41
N ASP A 89 -7.41 10.08 -14.73
CA ASP A 89 -6.11 10.56 -14.32
C ASP A 89 -5.47 9.60 -13.30
N ALA A 90 -6.26 9.11 -12.33
CA ALA A 90 -5.81 8.13 -11.35
C ALA A 90 -5.38 6.82 -12.04
N ARG A 91 -6.13 6.36 -13.04
CA ARG A 91 -5.77 5.22 -13.87
C ARG A 91 -4.43 5.42 -14.56
N ARG A 92 -4.22 6.57 -15.20
CA ARG A 92 -2.97 6.87 -15.91
C ARG A 92 -1.79 6.95 -14.96
N ALA A 93 -1.94 7.64 -13.83
CA ALA A 93 -0.88 7.78 -12.83
C ALA A 93 -0.50 6.43 -12.22
N SER A 94 -1.49 5.64 -11.79
CA SER A 94 -1.24 4.33 -11.18
C SER A 94 -0.59 3.33 -12.13
N ARG A 95 -1.01 3.29 -13.40
CA ARG A 95 -0.38 2.45 -14.43
C ARG A 95 1.05 2.87 -14.71
N LEU A 96 1.31 4.18 -14.83
CA LEU A 96 2.66 4.70 -15.02
C LEU A 96 3.59 4.29 -13.86
N LEU A 97 3.12 4.41 -12.62
CA LEU A 97 3.90 4.02 -11.43
C LEU A 97 4.15 2.51 -11.42
N ARG A 98 3.13 1.69 -11.67
CA ARG A 98 3.24 0.24 -11.76
C ARG A 98 4.31 -0.19 -12.76
N ASP A 99 4.24 0.35 -13.98
CA ASP A 99 5.13 -0.02 -15.08
C ASP A 99 6.56 0.49 -14.83
N THR A 100 6.71 1.71 -14.28
CA THR A 100 8.03 2.29 -13.94
C THR A 100 8.74 1.49 -12.85
N LEU A 101 8.01 1.06 -11.81
CA LEU A 101 8.56 0.34 -10.67
C LEU A 101 8.61 -1.17 -10.89
N ARG A 102 8.00 -1.68 -11.96
CA ARG A 102 7.88 -3.11 -12.27
C ARG A 102 7.31 -3.91 -11.09
N ILE A 103 6.17 -3.44 -10.59
CA ILE A 103 5.42 -4.05 -9.49
C ILE A 103 4.08 -4.59 -10.02
N ASP A 104 3.43 -5.47 -9.27
CA ASP A 104 2.19 -6.12 -9.74
C ASP A 104 1.01 -5.15 -9.75
N GLY A 105 0.97 -4.20 -8.78
CA GLY A 105 -0.13 -3.26 -8.70
C GLY A 105 0.15 -1.98 -7.93
N VAL A 106 -0.73 -0.99 -8.13
CA VAL A 106 -0.81 0.27 -7.39
C VAL A 106 -2.25 0.54 -7.02
N LEU A 107 -2.52 0.75 -5.74
CA LEU A 107 -3.80 1.19 -5.20
C LEU A 107 -3.69 2.65 -4.76
N VAL A 108 -4.19 3.58 -5.57
CA VAL A 108 -4.20 5.01 -5.24
C VAL A 108 -5.42 5.33 -4.39
N THR A 109 -5.24 5.88 -3.19
CA THR A 109 -6.35 6.41 -2.39
C THR A 109 -6.67 7.85 -2.80
N LEU A 110 -7.96 8.15 -3.02
CA LEU A 110 -8.48 9.39 -3.61
C LEU A 110 -9.42 10.16 -2.66
N GLY A 111 -9.30 9.89 -1.35
CA GLY A 111 -10.17 10.50 -0.33
C GLY A 111 -11.64 10.21 -0.57
N GLU A 112 -12.46 11.24 -0.66
CA GLU A 112 -13.91 11.12 -0.89
C GLU A 112 -14.30 10.48 -2.23
N GLN A 113 -13.38 10.39 -3.18
CA GLN A 113 -13.59 9.70 -4.45
C GLN A 113 -13.32 8.19 -4.35
N GLY A 114 -12.86 7.68 -3.20
CA GLY A 114 -12.57 6.27 -3.01
C GLY A 114 -11.14 5.89 -3.41
N MET A 115 -10.98 4.87 -4.25
CA MET A 115 -9.67 4.34 -4.62
C MET A 115 -9.62 3.94 -6.08
N TRP A 116 -8.43 3.91 -6.66
CA TRP A 116 -8.16 3.30 -7.96
C TRP A 116 -7.14 2.18 -7.83
N LEU A 117 -7.51 0.98 -8.22
CA LEU A 117 -6.58 -0.14 -8.35
C LEU A 117 -6.11 -0.26 -9.81
N ALA A 118 -4.80 -0.25 -10.03
CA ALA A 118 -4.16 -0.66 -11.27
C ALA A 118 -3.36 -1.93 -11.00
N HIS A 119 -3.82 -3.05 -11.51
CA HIS A 119 -3.17 -4.35 -11.40
C HIS A 119 -3.28 -5.07 -12.74
N GLU A 120 -2.33 -5.96 -13.07
CA GLU A 120 -2.31 -6.63 -14.38
C GLU A 120 -3.61 -7.39 -14.67
N LEU A 121 -4.14 -8.07 -13.67
CA LEU A 121 -5.37 -8.87 -13.79
C LEU A 121 -6.66 -8.13 -13.44
N SER A 122 -6.55 -6.92 -12.87
CA SER A 122 -7.71 -6.15 -12.44
C SER A 122 -7.37 -4.66 -12.38
N ASP A 123 -8.19 -3.84 -13.00
CA ASP A 123 -8.00 -2.40 -13.07
C ASP A 123 -9.37 -1.74 -12.93
N GLY A 124 -9.54 -0.87 -11.96
CA GLY A 124 -10.83 -0.25 -11.75
C GLY A 124 -10.93 0.72 -10.59
N HIS A 125 -11.98 1.53 -10.66
CA HIS A 125 -12.37 2.45 -9.61
C HIS A 125 -13.21 1.75 -8.54
N LEU A 126 -12.87 2.01 -7.30
CA LEU A 126 -13.61 1.59 -6.10
C LEU A 126 -14.18 2.88 -5.47
N PRO A 127 -15.47 3.20 -5.67
CA PRO A 127 -16.08 4.41 -5.12
C PRO A 127 -16.01 4.40 -3.60
N ALA A 128 -15.90 5.58 -2.98
CA ALA A 128 -15.95 5.68 -1.52
C ALA A 128 -17.29 5.20 -0.97
N ILE A 129 -17.26 4.48 0.14
CA ILE A 129 -18.45 3.90 0.78
C ILE A 129 -18.97 4.79 1.89
N ALA A 130 -18.09 5.56 2.54
CA ALA A 130 -18.47 6.47 3.61
C ALA A 130 -19.42 7.57 3.09
N ARG A 131 -20.55 7.73 3.79
CA ARG A 131 -21.53 8.80 3.53
C ARG A 131 -21.23 10.08 4.32
N GLU A 132 -20.61 9.93 5.49
CA GLU A 132 -20.20 11.02 6.37
C GLU A 132 -18.74 10.77 6.78
N VAL A 133 -17.91 11.78 6.64
CA VAL A 133 -16.49 11.73 7.03
C VAL A 133 -16.33 12.59 8.28
N SER A 134 -15.95 11.96 9.38
CA SER A 134 -15.67 12.63 10.65
C SER A 134 -14.18 12.93 10.82
N ASP A 135 -13.32 11.97 10.47
CA ASP A 135 -11.87 12.12 10.55
C ASP A 135 -11.20 11.16 9.54
N VAL A 136 -10.16 11.60 8.84
CA VAL A 136 -9.41 10.78 7.88
C VAL A 136 -8.13 10.20 8.47
N THR A 137 -7.84 10.48 9.75
CA THR A 137 -6.62 10.02 10.42
C THR A 137 -6.61 8.49 10.53
N GLY A 138 -5.55 7.87 10.02
CA GLY A 138 -5.39 6.42 10.05
C GLY A 138 -6.12 5.65 8.93
N ALA A 139 -6.84 6.35 8.04
CA ALA A 139 -7.50 5.69 6.91
C ALA A 139 -6.52 4.95 6.00
N GLY A 140 -5.39 5.56 5.64
CA GLY A 140 -4.33 4.93 4.85
C GLY A 140 -3.72 3.71 5.54
N ASP A 141 -3.46 3.81 6.84
CA ASP A 141 -2.95 2.69 7.64
C ASP A 141 -3.97 1.53 7.67
N THR A 142 -5.26 1.84 7.81
CA THR A 142 -6.33 0.85 7.75
C THR A 142 -6.39 0.17 6.39
N VAL A 143 -6.25 0.94 5.30
CA VAL A 143 -6.24 0.40 3.93
C VAL A 143 -5.12 -0.60 3.77
N VAL A 144 -3.88 -0.24 4.05
CA VAL A 144 -2.73 -1.12 3.84
C VAL A 144 -2.78 -2.34 4.76
N ALA A 145 -3.23 -2.19 6.01
CA ALA A 145 -3.34 -3.29 6.96
C ALA A 145 -4.42 -4.31 6.53
N THR A 146 -5.61 -3.84 6.17
CA THR A 146 -6.72 -4.69 5.71
C THR A 146 -6.35 -5.41 4.42
N LEU A 147 -5.76 -4.70 3.46
CA LEU A 147 -5.29 -5.26 2.20
C LEU A 147 -4.25 -6.36 2.43
N ALA A 148 -3.28 -6.13 3.30
CA ALA A 148 -2.25 -7.11 3.63
C ALA A 148 -2.83 -8.35 4.33
N ALA A 149 -3.75 -8.17 5.27
CA ALA A 149 -4.43 -9.27 5.95
C ALA A 149 -5.25 -10.13 4.98
N ALA A 150 -6.01 -9.50 4.07
CA ALA A 150 -6.77 -10.19 3.05
C ALA A 150 -5.88 -11.00 2.10
N MET A 151 -4.79 -10.38 1.59
CA MET A 151 -3.85 -11.06 0.70
C MET A 151 -3.09 -12.17 1.41
N ALA A 152 -2.74 -12.01 2.69
CA ALA A 152 -2.14 -13.09 3.50
C ALA A 152 -3.09 -14.29 3.68
N ALA A 153 -4.40 -14.05 3.66
CA ALA A 153 -5.43 -15.08 3.68
C ALA A 153 -5.74 -15.68 2.30
N GLY A 154 -5.04 -15.26 1.24
CA GLY A 154 -5.19 -15.77 -0.12
C GLY A 154 -6.14 -14.99 -1.02
N ALA A 155 -6.65 -13.84 -0.58
CA ALA A 155 -7.44 -12.96 -1.44
C ALA A 155 -6.60 -12.35 -2.57
N THR A 156 -7.22 -12.12 -3.71
CA THR A 156 -6.63 -11.33 -4.80
C THR A 156 -6.49 -9.86 -4.39
N SER A 157 -5.62 -9.10 -5.08
CA SER A 157 -5.49 -7.65 -4.88
C SER A 157 -6.82 -6.91 -5.03
N ALA A 158 -7.70 -7.36 -5.93
CA ALA A 158 -9.01 -6.75 -6.14
C ALA A 158 -9.99 -7.01 -4.98
N GLU A 159 -10.01 -8.23 -4.46
CA GLU A 159 -10.83 -8.59 -3.29
C GLU A 159 -10.32 -7.86 -2.05
N GLY A 160 -9.01 -7.87 -1.82
CA GLY A 160 -8.38 -7.13 -0.73
C GLY A 160 -8.64 -5.62 -0.81
N ALA A 161 -8.59 -5.02 -2.00
CA ALA A 161 -8.86 -3.60 -2.19
C ALA A 161 -10.34 -3.24 -1.91
N ARG A 162 -11.29 -4.11 -2.25
CA ARG A 162 -12.71 -3.92 -1.88
C ARG A 162 -12.89 -3.95 -0.37
N LEU A 163 -12.32 -4.95 0.30
CA LEU A 163 -12.39 -5.06 1.76
C LEU A 163 -11.71 -3.86 2.45
N ALA A 164 -10.57 -3.41 1.94
CA ALA A 164 -9.88 -2.23 2.45
C ALA A 164 -10.69 -0.94 2.28
N ASN A 165 -11.46 -0.81 1.18
CA ASN A 165 -12.36 0.32 0.95
C ASN A 165 -13.53 0.34 1.93
N GLU A 166 -14.11 -0.85 2.25
CA GLU A 166 -15.13 -0.98 3.31
C GLU A 166 -14.57 -0.59 4.68
N ALA A 167 -13.43 -1.16 5.07
CA ALA A 167 -12.79 -0.86 6.34
C ALA A 167 -12.42 0.62 6.48
N ALA A 168 -11.91 1.25 5.42
CA ALA A 168 -11.65 2.69 5.40
C ALA A 168 -12.92 3.50 5.60
N GLY A 169 -14.04 3.11 4.95
CA GLY A 169 -15.34 3.74 5.11
C GLY A 169 -15.84 3.72 6.56
N ILE A 170 -15.63 2.61 7.28
CA ILE A 170 -15.96 2.48 8.71
C ILE A 170 -15.12 3.44 9.57
N VAL A 171 -13.82 3.46 9.32
CA VAL A 171 -12.86 4.23 10.13
C VAL A 171 -13.06 5.74 9.97
N VAL A 172 -13.24 6.24 8.73
CA VAL A 172 -13.40 7.68 8.49
C VAL A 172 -14.73 8.25 9.01
N ALA A 173 -15.70 7.40 9.29
CA ALA A 173 -16.96 7.80 9.92
C ALA A 173 -16.83 8.06 11.46
N ARG A 174 -15.66 7.82 12.04
CA ARG A 174 -15.37 7.95 13.46
C ARG A 174 -14.35 9.05 13.73
N PHE A 175 -14.40 9.66 14.91
CA PHE A 175 -13.41 10.65 15.33
C PHE A 175 -12.12 9.97 15.83
N GLY A 176 -10.98 10.53 15.47
CA GLY A 176 -9.65 10.07 15.88
C GLY A 176 -9.20 8.82 15.15
N THR A 177 -8.14 8.19 15.66
CA THR A 177 -7.61 6.92 15.12
C THR A 177 -8.52 5.76 15.52
N ALA A 178 -9.50 5.47 14.68
CA ALA A 178 -10.42 4.35 14.88
C ALA A 178 -9.87 3.05 14.27
N VAL A 179 -10.42 1.93 14.73
CA VAL A 179 -10.10 0.59 14.22
C VAL A 179 -11.39 -0.05 13.72
N ALA A 180 -11.37 -0.65 12.54
CA ALA A 180 -12.44 -1.54 12.07
C ALA A 180 -12.25 -2.92 12.72
N THR A 181 -13.33 -3.51 13.18
CA THR A 181 -13.32 -4.86 13.78
C THR A 181 -13.83 -5.89 12.78
N LEU A 182 -13.58 -7.19 13.04
CA LEU A 182 -14.05 -8.28 12.18
C LEU A 182 -15.58 -8.45 12.18
N ASP A 183 -16.26 -7.91 13.17
CA ASP A 183 -17.73 -7.99 13.31
C ASP A 183 -18.45 -6.85 12.55
N GLU A 184 -17.72 -5.92 11.99
CA GLU A 184 -18.21 -4.76 11.23
C GLU A 184 -18.02 -4.94 9.75
#